data_9728005ac210ae79e1417b5434643528
#
_entry.id   9728005ac210ae79e1417b5434643528
#
_cell.length_a   1.000
_cell.length_b   1.000
_cell.length_c   1.000
_cell.angle_alpha   90.00
_cell.angle_beta   90.00
_cell.angle_gamma   90.00
#
_symmetry.space_group_name_H-M   'P 1'
#
loop_
_entity.id
_entity.type
_entity.pdbx_description
1 polymer ?
#
loop_
_entity_poly.entity_id
_entity_poly.type
_entity_poly.pdbx_seq_one_letter_code
_entity_poly.pdbx_strand_id
1 'polypeptide(L)'
;EDVLETMLPVLAESDGQWESVRAGSSDQRMLFSFKSRTITADASPRKLGDMTALGVQLTNSEVGSGSASLSQLLWTLACLNGMSTSNSTRKAHLGKARTDSDVSLLTVDTKDKIRAATLAELSDSLAAYSSVESFDSQVALFTDAHHNEVPLESLTSTEQRLSLCQRVAVATGGNKKDSFSILEALSATAAQAGYAGEPISQATIANAVTGVANSPDRGIDDQQQWQRGGAKILNLSTRAWRTLVEPSGVALAA
;
A
#
# COMPACT_ATOMS: atom_id res chain seq x y z
N GLU A 1 -14.20 -18.06 0.47
CA GLU A 1 -14.66 -18.62 -0.81
C GLU A 1 -15.55 -17.60 -1.53
N ASP A 2 -16.67 -17.18 -0.99
CA ASP A 2 -17.61 -16.26 -1.63
C ASP A 2 -17.01 -14.94 -2.10
N VAL A 3 -16.05 -14.39 -1.34
CA VAL A 3 -15.42 -13.13 -1.72
C VAL A 3 -14.62 -13.27 -3.00
N LEU A 4 -13.84 -14.36 -3.14
CA LEU A 4 -13.09 -14.62 -4.37
C LEU A 4 -14.00 -14.98 -5.54
N GLU A 5 -15.03 -15.80 -5.32
CA GLU A 5 -16.01 -16.15 -6.35
C GLU A 5 -16.75 -14.91 -6.89
N THR A 6 -16.96 -13.90 -6.06
CA THR A 6 -17.55 -12.63 -6.49
C THR A 6 -16.56 -11.73 -7.21
N MET A 7 -15.29 -11.70 -6.78
CA MET A 7 -14.28 -10.75 -7.28
C MET A 7 -13.61 -11.20 -8.57
N LEU A 8 -13.35 -12.50 -8.75
CA LEU A 8 -12.63 -13.00 -9.93
C LEU A 8 -13.35 -12.71 -11.25
N PRO A 9 -14.69 -12.83 -11.38
CA PRO A 9 -15.40 -12.44 -12.59
C PRO A 9 -15.22 -10.96 -12.94
N VAL A 10 -15.26 -10.08 -11.94
CA VAL A 10 -15.08 -8.62 -12.16
C VAL A 10 -13.69 -8.32 -12.73
N LEU A 11 -12.64 -8.98 -12.20
CA LEU A 11 -11.30 -8.85 -12.77
C LEU A 11 -11.22 -9.42 -14.18
N ALA A 12 -11.87 -10.56 -14.45
CA ALA A 12 -11.87 -11.18 -15.77
C ALA A 12 -12.58 -10.33 -16.84
N GLU A 13 -13.58 -9.55 -16.44
CA GLU A 13 -14.34 -8.66 -17.33
C GLU A 13 -13.67 -7.29 -17.51
N SER A 14 -12.70 -6.92 -16.65
CA SER A 14 -11.97 -5.66 -16.76
C SER A 14 -10.91 -5.70 -17.87
N ASP A 15 -10.47 -4.53 -18.35
CA ASP A 15 -9.46 -4.40 -19.41
C ASP A 15 -8.05 -4.91 -19.04
N GLY A 16 -7.84 -5.24 -17.76
CA GLY A 16 -6.60 -5.77 -17.24
C GLY A 16 -6.42 -7.26 -17.53
N GLN A 17 -5.26 -7.65 -18.04
CA GLN A 17 -4.84 -9.04 -17.99
C GLN A 17 -4.18 -9.29 -16.62
N TRP A 18 -4.90 -9.96 -15.74
CA TRP A 18 -4.49 -10.09 -14.35
C TRP A 18 -3.63 -11.33 -14.11
N GLU A 19 -2.59 -11.15 -13.33
CA GLU A 19 -1.78 -12.24 -12.77
C GLU A 19 -1.77 -12.16 -11.25
N SER A 20 -1.84 -13.31 -10.59
CA SER A 20 -1.65 -13.39 -9.15
C SER A 20 -0.18 -13.19 -8.81
N VAL A 21 0.12 -12.18 -8.02
CA VAL A 21 1.49 -11.86 -7.59
C VAL A 21 1.77 -12.44 -6.21
N ARG A 22 0.76 -12.42 -5.36
CA ARG A 22 0.88 -12.92 -3.99
C ARG A 22 -0.42 -13.54 -3.56
N ALA A 23 -0.31 -14.73 -2.98
CA ALA A 23 -1.37 -15.36 -2.22
C ALA A 23 -0.78 -15.79 -0.87
N GLY A 24 -1.43 -15.44 0.20
CA GLY A 24 -1.01 -15.80 1.55
C GLY A 24 -2.21 -16.05 2.44
N SER A 25 -2.05 -16.98 3.37
CA SER A 25 -3.04 -17.21 4.41
C SER A 25 -2.35 -17.41 5.75
N SER A 26 -3.00 -17.00 6.80
CA SER A 26 -2.70 -17.36 8.18
C SER A 26 -3.95 -17.97 8.79
N ASP A 27 -3.85 -18.46 10.02
CA ASP A 27 -5.01 -19.02 10.75
C ASP A 27 -6.15 -17.98 10.92
N GLN A 28 -5.88 -16.72 10.67
CA GLN A 28 -6.81 -15.64 10.92
C GLN A 28 -7.19 -14.85 9.67
N ARG A 29 -6.37 -14.84 8.63
CA ARG A 29 -6.54 -13.96 7.46
C ARG A 29 -6.05 -14.59 6.16
N MET A 30 -6.69 -14.17 5.08
CA MET A 30 -6.26 -14.43 3.71
C MET A 30 -5.90 -13.11 3.04
N LEU A 31 -4.90 -13.15 2.17
CA LEU A 31 -4.45 -12.05 1.33
C LEU A 31 -4.23 -12.54 -0.08
N PHE A 32 -4.82 -11.83 -1.05
CA PHE A 32 -4.59 -12.04 -2.47
C PHE A 32 -4.21 -10.71 -3.11
N SER A 33 -3.14 -10.70 -3.89
CA SER A 33 -2.73 -9.54 -4.67
C SER A 33 -2.62 -9.93 -6.14
N PHE A 34 -3.23 -9.12 -6.97
CA PHE A 34 -3.22 -9.26 -8.43
C PHE A 34 -2.57 -8.02 -9.03
N LYS A 35 -1.90 -8.23 -10.16
CA LYS A 35 -1.28 -7.18 -10.95
C LYS A 35 -1.76 -7.28 -12.40
N SER A 36 -2.07 -6.16 -13.01
CA SER A 36 -2.37 -6.09 -14.44
C SER A 36 -1.08 -6.20 -15.26
N ARG A 37 -1.16 -6.90 -16.40
CA ARG A 37 -0.10 -6.95 -17.40
C ARG A 37 -0.26 -5.88 -18.48
N THR A 38 -1.47 -5.35 -18.64
CA THR A 38 -1.83 -4.43 -19.73
C THR A 38 -1.99 -3.01 -19.26
N ILE A 39 -2.48 -2.79 -18.04
CA ILE A 39 -2.66 -1.45 -17.48
C ILE A 39 -1.37 -1.05 -16.76
N THR A 40 -0.50 -0.38 -17.51
CA THR A 40 0.83 0.05 -17.07
C THR A 40 1.10 1.47 -17.54
N ALA A 41 1.91 2.20 -16.78
CA ALA A 41 2.36 3.55 -17.14
C ALA A 41 3.82 3.74 -16.73
N ASP A 42 4.52 4.64 -17.43
CA ASP A 42 5.80 5.17 -16.99
C ASP A 42 5.53 6.28 -15.97
N ALA A 43 5.81 6.00 -14.71
CA ALA A 43 5.48 6.91 -13.61
C ALA A 43 6.69 7.71 -13.12
N SER A 44 7.89 7.43 -13.62
CA SER A 44 9.09 8.18 -13.25
C SER A 44 9.43 9.24 -14.30
N PRO A 45 9.34 10.54 -13.96
CA PRO A 45 9.68 11.61 -14.90
C PRO A 45 11.19 11.65 -15.23
N ARG A 46 12.01 10.90 -14.50
CA ARG A 46 13.48 10.95 -14.58
C ARG A 46 14.09 9.69 -15.15
N LYS A 47 13.35 8.61 -15.19
CA LYS A 47 13.83 7.32 -15.68
C LYS A 47 12.86 6.72 -16.68
N LEU A 48 13.26 6.73 -17.94
CA LEU A 48 12.56 5.99 -18.99
C LEU A 48 12.55 4.50 -18.66
N GLY A 49 11.35 3.91 -18.64
CA GLY A 49 11.15 2.47 -18.42
C GLY A 49 10.98 2.06 -16.94
N ASP A 50 10.80 3.00 -16.01
CA ASP A 50 10.34 2.65 -14.65
C ASP A 50 8.83 2.46 -14.65
N MET A 51 8.44 1.33 -15.22
CA MET A 51 7.03 1.00 -15.41
C MET A 51 6.36 0.70 -14.07
N THR A 52 5.21 1.32 -13.91
CA THR A 52 4.27 1.03 -12.80
C THR A 52 3.05 0.33 -13.37
N ALA A 53 2.58 -0.71 -12.72
CA ALA A 53 1.38 -1.44 -13.11
C ALA A 53 0.25 -1.25 -12.08
N LEU A 54 -0.97 -1.26 -12.59
CA LEU A 54 -2.16 -1.35 -11.74
C LEU A 54 -2.19 -2.68 -11.01
N GLY A 55 -2.50 -2.63 -9.72
CA GLY A 55 -2.78 -3.81 -8.92
C GLY A 55 -4.00 -3.66 -8.04
N VAL A 56 -4.48 -4.78 -7.54
CA VAL A 56 -5.53 -4.84 -6.53
C VAL A 56 -5.15 -5.86 -5.47
N GLN A 57 -5.50 -5.57 -4.23
CA GLN A 57 -5.27 -6.47 -3.11
C GLN A 57 -6.55 -6.65 -2.32
N LEU A 58 -6.90 -7.92 -2.13
CA LEU A 58 -8.01 -8.35 -1.32
C LEU A 58 -7.49 -9.00 -0.04
N THR A 59 -8.06 -8.62 1.09
CA THR A 59 -7.88 -9.36 2.34
C THR A 59 -9.21 -9.67 2.97
N ASN A 60 -9.29 -10.83 3.60
CA ASN A 60 -10.47 -11.26 4.34
C ASN A 60 -10.06 -12.05 5.58
N SER A 61 -10.93 -12.08 6.57
CA SER A 61 -10.81 -12.93 7.75
C SER A 61 -12.12 -13.68 7.98
N GLU A 62 -12.11 -14.98 7.89
CA GLU A 62 -13.31 -15.79 8.15
C GLU A 62 -13.58 -15.98 9.64
N VAL A 63 -12.54 -15.82 10.47
CA VAL A 63 -12.62 -15.97 11.93
C VAL A 63 -12.92 -14.66 12.69
N GLY A 64 -13.23 -13.58 11.98
CA GLY A 64 -13.59 -12.31 12.60
C GLY A 64 -12.42 -11.48 13.15
N SER A 65 -11.17 -11.87 12.92
CA SER A 65 -9.99 -11.13 13.37
C SER A 65 -9.70 -9.88 12.55
N GLY A 66 -10.41 -9.65 11.45
CA GLY A 66 -10.25 -8.48 10.58
C GLY A 66 -11.43 -8.24 9.66
N SER A 67 -11.45 -7.06 9.06
CA SER A 67 -12.44 -6.71 8.04
C SER A 67 -12.08 -7.29 6.67
N ALA A 68 -13.07 -7.56 5.83
CA ALA A 68 -12.85 -7.66 4.40
C ALA A 68 -12.35 -6.31 3.89
N SER A 69 -11.26 -6.26 3.16
CA SER A 69 -10.76 -5.02 2.58
C SER A 69 -10.25 -5.24 1.17
N LEU A 70 -10.56 -4.29 0.32
CA LEU A 70 -10.06 -4.17 -1.03
C LEU A 70 -9.24 -2.90 -1.13
N SER A 71 -8.08 -2.96 -1.75
CA SER A 71 -7.21 -1.81 -1.96
C SER A 71 -6.66 -1.85 -3.37
N GLN A 72 -6.62 -0.69 -4.02
CA GLN A 72 -5.85 -0.53 -5.25
C GLN A 72 -4.36 -0.44 -4.89
N LEU A 73 -3.53 -0.99 -5.75
CA LEU A 73 -2.08 -0.97 -5.62
C LEU A 73 -1.43 -0.31 -6.84
N LEU A 74 -0.33 0.37 -6.59
CA LEU A 74 0.66 0.68 -7.63
C LEU A 74 1.83 -0.29 -7.48
N TRP A 75 2.07 -1.09 -8.51
CA TRP A 75 3.21 -1.99 -8.59
C TRP A 75 4.35 -1.35 -9.35
N THR A 76 5.40 -0.94 -8.68
CA THR A 76 6.63 -0.53 -9.33
C THR A 76 7.38 -1.77 -9.80
N LEU A 77 7.49 -1.96 -11.12
CA LEU A 77 7.99 -3.20 -11.70
C LEU A 77 9.49 -3.41 -11.43
N ALA A 78 10.25 -2.32 -11.30
CA ALA A 78 11.67 -2.40 -10.99
C ALA A 78 11.97 -2.96 -9.59
N CYS A 79 11.10 -2.66 -8.61
CA CYS A 79 11.28 -3.07 -7.21
C CYS A 79 10.35 -4.22 -6.79
N LEU A 80 9.40 -4.58 -7.63
CA LEU A 80 8.31 -5.51 -7.30
C LEU A 80 7.56 -5.13 -6.02
N ASN A 81 7.47 -3.83 -5.74
CA ASN A 81 6.77 -3.29 -4.58
C ASN A 81 5.33 -2.93 -4.95
N GLY A 82 4.37 -3.52 -4.25
CA GLY A 82 2.97 -3.15 -4.37
C GLY A 82 2.60 -2.14 -3.29
N MET A 83 2.57 -0.85 -3.63
CA MET A 83 2.16 0.22 -2.73
C MET A 83 0.64 0.38 -2.77
N SER A 84 -0.03 0.36 -1.60
CA SER A 84 -1.44 0.71 -1.54
C SER A 84 -1.64 2.17 -1.95
N THR A 85 -2.73 2.46 -2.64
CA THR A 85 -3.16 3.83 -2.91
C THR A 85 -4.13 4.33 -1.84
N SER A 86 -4.66 5.55 -1.99
CA SER A 86 -5.76 6.05 -1.17
C SER A 86 -7.09 5.32 -1.46
N ASN A 87 -7.19 4.65 -2.61
CA ASN A 87 -8.37 3.91 -3.02
C ASN A 87 -8.46 2.59 -2.25
N SER A 88 -9.26 2.57 -1.22
CA SER A 88 -9.48 1.38 -0.40
C SER A 88 -10.89 1.33 0.18
N THR A 89 -11.49 0.15 0.14
CA THR A 89 -12.79 -0.14 0.77
C THR A 89 -12.58 -1.15 1.88
N ARG A 90 -13.15 -0.88 3.04
CA ARG A 90 -13.14 -1.79 4.19
C ARG A 90 -14.56 -2.03 4.66
N LYS A 91 -14.93 -3.27 4.80
CA LYS A 91 -16.23 -3.68 5.32
C LYS A 91 -16.06 -4.47 6.62
N ALA A 92 -16.92 -4.21 7.59
CA ALA A 92 -16.95 -5.00 8.80
C ALA A 92 -17.11 -6.48 8.44
N HIS A 93 -16.53 -7.35 9.25
CA HIS A 93 -16.50 -8.78 9.00
C HIS A 93 -17.91 -9.34 8.84
N LEU A 94 -18.15 -10.02 7.72
CA LEU A 94 -19.46 -10.61 7.40
C LEU A 94 -19.82 -11.79 8.30
N GLY A 95 -18.83 -12.44 8.91
CA GLY A 95 -18.96 -13.64 9.72
C GLY A 95 -18.59 -13.48 11.18
N LYS A 96 -18.44 -12.26 11.72
CA LYS A 96 -18.13 -12.09 13.13
C LYS A 96 -19.23 -12.71 13.98
N ALA A 97 -18.93 -13.87 14.55
CA ALA A 97 -19.71 -14.37 15.67
C ALA A 97 -19.61 -13.29 16.76
N ARG A 98 -20.69 -12.55 16.97
CA ARG A 98 -20.83 -11.72 18.16
C ARG A 98 -20.70 -12.66 19.34
N THR A 99 -19.96 -12.26 20.34
CA THR A 99 -19.77 -13.03 21.57
C THR A 99 -21.12 -13.58 22.05
N ASP A 100 -21.12 -14.74 22.70
CA ASP A 100 -22.34 -15.45 23.16
C ASP A 100 -23.35 -14.59 23.96
N SER A 101 -22.94 -13.42 24.40
CA SER A 101 -23.79 -12.41 25.03
C SER A 101 -24.62 -11.57 24.03
N ASP A 102 -24.26 -11.53 22.77
CA ASP A 102 -24.99 -10.81 21.74
C ASP A 102 -25.94 -11.78 21.02
N VAL A 103 -27.12 -11.98 21.56
CA VAL A 103 -28.22 -12.65 20.86
C VAL A 103 -28.41 -11.91 19.54
N SER A 104 -28.06 -12.55 18.44
CA SER A 104 -28.25 -11.97 17.11
C SER A 104 -29.75 -11.80 16.88
N LEU A 105 -30.24 -10.58 17.01
CA LEU A 105 -31.61 -10.21 16.70
C LEU A 105 -31.95 -10.32 15.20
N LEU A 106 -30.91 -10.56 14.36
CA LEU A 106 -31.08 -10.65 12.92
C LEU A 106 -31.45 -12.08 12.52
N THR A 107 -32.47 -12.18 11.69
CA THR A 107 -32.85 -13.44 11.05
C THR A 107 -31.78 -13.89 10.05
N VAL A 108 -31.76 -15.16 9.66
CA VAL A 108 -30.88 -15.70 8.63
C VAL A 108 -31.04 -14.91 7.31
N ASP A 109 -32.29 -14.68 6.88
CA ASP A 109 -32.60 -13.89 5.67
C ASP A 109 -31.98 -12.47 5.71
N THR A 110 -32.06 -11.80 6.87
CA THR A 110 -31.43 -10.47 7.03
C THR A 110 -29.90 -10.54 6.92
N LYS A 111 -29.27 -11.56 7.50
CA LYS A 111 -27.83 -11.76 7.41
C LYS A 111 -27.39 -12.01 5.98
N ASP A 112 -28.13 -12.84 5.25
CA ASP A 112 -27.82 -13.15 3.84
C ASP A 112 -27.98 -11.92 2.94
N LYS A 113 -28.97 -11.07 3.18
CA LYS A 113 -29.14 -9.79 2.47
C LYS A 113 -28.00 -8.81 2.75
N ILE A 114 -27.56 -8.69 4.01
CA ILE A 114 -26.41 -7.86 4.37
C ILE A 114 -25.14 -8.39 3.69
N ARG A 115 -24.93 -9.71 3.68
CA ARG A 115 -23.80 -10.33 3.00
C ARG A 115 -23.81 -10.04 1.49
N ALA A 116 -24.93 -10.26 0.83
CA ALA A 116 -25.09 -9.98 -0.60
C ALA A 116 -24.83 -8.50 -0.92
N ALA A 117 -25.38 -7.57 -0.13
CA ALA A 117 -25.13 -6.14 -0.31
C ALA A 117 -23.64 -5.80 -0.14
N THR A 118 -22.97 -6.39 0.84
CA THR A 118 -21.53 -6.14 1.08
C THR A 118 -20.66 -6.68 -0.06
N LEU A 119 -21.00 -7.86 -0.60
CA LEU A 119 -20.29 -8.43 -1.75
C LEU A 119 -20.51 -7.55 -3.00
N ALA A 120 -21.72 -7.05 -3.22
CA ALA A 120 -21.99 -6.11 -4.32
C ALA A 120 -21.17 -4.82 -4.19
N GLU A 121 -21.12 -4.20 -3.01
CA GLU A 121 -20.29 -3.01 -2.78
C GLU A 121 -18.78 -3.26 -2.99
N LEU A 122 -18.27 -4.42 -2.60
CA LEU A 122 -16.88 -4.79 -2.88
C LEU A 122 -16.66 -5.00 -4.38
N SER A 123 -17.62 -5.60 -5.08
CA SER A 123 -17.60 -5.78 -6.54
C SER A 123 -17.55 -4.43 -7.27
N ASP A 124 -18.42 -3.50 -6.91
CA ASP A 124 -18.45 -2.14 -7.47
C ASP A 124 -17.14 -1.39 -7.20
N SER A 125 -16.61 -1.52 -5.98
CA SER A 125 -15.32 -0.94 -5.61
C SER A 125 -14.17 -1.54 -6.43
N LEU A 126 -14.20 -2.86 -6.68
CA LEU A 126 -13.20 -3.52 -7.50
C LEU A 126 -13.24 -3.04 -8.95
N ALA A 127 -14.44 -2.93 -9.53
CA ALA A 127 -14.61 -2.40 -10.88
C ALA A 127 -14.04 -0.98 -10.99
N ALA A 128 -14.33 -0.11 -10.01
CA ALA A 128 -13.78 1.24 -9.97
C ALA A 128 -12.26 1.25 -9.80
N TYR A 129 -11.69 0.43 -8.93
CA TYR A 129 -10.25 0.40 -8.66
C TYR A 129 -9.44 -0.30 -9.76
N SER A 130 -10.06 -1.15 -10.56
CA SER A 130 -9.44 -1.81 -11.71
C SER A 130 -9.54 -1.00 -13.01
N SER A 131 -10.13 0.20 -12.98
CA SER A 131 -10.26 1.07 -14.14
C SER A 131 -8.96 1.82 -14.49
N VAL A 132 -8.75 2.07 -15.77
CA VAL A 132 -7.61 2.87 -16.28
C VAL A 132 -7.64 4.29 -15.71
N GLU A 133 -8.82 4.92 -15.65
CA GLU A 133 -8.99 6.29 -15.15
C GLU A 133 -8.55 6.41 -13.67
N SER A 134 -8.94 5.44 -12.84
CA SER A 134 -8.52 5.38 -11.45
C SER A 134 -7.00 5.20 -11.32
N PHE A 135 -6.40 4.38 -12.19
CA PHE A 135 -4.97 4.16 -12.23
C PHE A 135 -4.21 5.42 -12.64
N ASP A 136 -4.61 6.09 -13.71
CA ASP A 136 -3.97 7.30 -14.21
C ASP A 136 -3.93 8.41 -13.15
N SER A 137 -4.99 8.54 -12.37
CA SER A 137 -5.04 9.49 -11.24
C SER A 137 -3.98 9.19 -10.18
N GLN A 138 -3.71 7.92 -9.89
CA GLN A 138 -2.69 7.52 -8.92
C GLN A 138 -1.27 7.62 -9.49
N VAL A 139 -1.11 7.35 -10.79
CA VAL A 139 0.16 7.55 -11.51
C VAL A 139 0.54 9.02 -11.49
N ALA A 140 -0.40 9.92 -11.77
CA ALA A 140 -0.16 11.36 -11.71
C ALA A 140 0.33 11.80 -10.31
N LEU A 141 -0.31 11.33 -9.24
CA LEU A 141 0.10 11.59 -7.87
C LEU A 141 1.52 11.07 -7.58
N PHE A 142 1.85 9.87 -8.06
CA PHE A 142 3.17 9.29 -7.88
C PHE A 142 4.24 10.05 -8.67
N THR A 143 3.91 10.48 -9.89
CA THR A 143 4.78 11.32 -10.73
C THR A 143 5.06 12.67 -10.07
N ASP A 144 4.03 13.32 -9.53
CA ASP A 144 4.19 14.59 -8.80
C ASP A 144 5.08 14.42 -7.56
N ALA A 145 4.97 13.30 -6.87
CA ALA A 145 5.79 13.00 -5.70
C ALA A 145 7.28 12.84 -6.02
N HIS A 146 7.65 12.55 -7.26
CA HIS A 146 9.04 12.55 -7.71
C HIS A 146 9.67 13.96 -7.74
N HIS A 147 8.87 15.00 -7.88
CA HIS A 147 9.32 16.39 -7.85
C HIS A 147 9.53 16.93 -6.42
N ASN A 148 9.01 16.24 -5.41
CA ASN A 148 9.18 16.61 -4.01
C ASN A 148 10.46 15.98 -3.45
N GLU A 149 11.60 16.66 -3.63
CA GLU A 149 12.92 16.15 -3.21
C GLU A 149 13.16 16.30 -1.71
N VAL A 150 13.98 15.40 -1.17
CA VAL A 150 14.54 15.52 0.17
C VAL A 150 15.73 16.49 0.12
N PRO A 151 15.80 17.49 1.01
CA PRO A 151 16.93 18.40 1.08
C PRO A 151 18.24 17.65 1.28
N LEU A 152 19.29 18.04 0.52
CA LEU A 152 20.60 17.36 0.56
C LEU A 152 21.21 17.37 1.97
N GLU A 153 20.99 18.41 2.73
CA GLU A 153 21.43 18.52 4.14
C GLU A 153 20.84 17.47 5.04
N SER A 154 19.70 16.86 4.68
CA SER A 154 19.10 15.74 5.41
C SER A 154 19.73 14.39 5.08
N LEU A 155 20.66 14.34 4.14
CA LEU A 155 21.21 13.11 3.57
C LEU A 155 22.75 13.02 3.66
N THR A 156 23.44 14.04 4.19
CA THR A 156 24.90 14.14 4.14
C THR A 156 25.62 13.16 5.07
N SER A 157 25.01 12.77 6.19
CA SER A 157 25.57 11.77 7.10
C SER A 157 24.64 10.60 7.35
N THR A 158 25.19 9.51 7.88
CA THR A 158 24.40 8.33 8.25
C THR A 158 23.40 8.67 9.37
N GLU A 159 23.79 9.53 10.32
CA GLU A 159 22.92 9.98 11.39
C GLU A 159 21.73 10.78 10.87
N GLN A 160 21.95 11.66 9.90
CA GLN A 160 20.88 12.43 9.28
C GLN A 160 19.91 11.55 8.50
N ARG A 161 20.43 10.59 7.71
CA ARG A 161 19.60 9.60 7.02
C ARG A 161 18.78 8.75 8.00
N LEU A 162 19.40 8.29 9.07
CA LEU A 162 18.69 7.53 10.12
C LEU A 162 17.64 8.39 10.81
N SER A 163 17.95 9.65 11.12
CA SER A 163 16.98 10.60 11.70
C SER A 163 15.78 10.82 10.77
N LEU A 164 16.00 10.97 9.47
CA LEU A 164 14.93 11.03 8.48
C LEU A 164 14.08 9.75 8.53
N CYS A 165 14.72 8.58 8.46
CA CYS A 165 14.01 7.29 8.51
C CYS A 165 13.22 7.11 9.82
N GLN A 166 13.70 7.64 10.96
CA GLN A 166 12.96 7.63 12.22
C GLN A 166 11.67 8.48 12.15
N ARG A 167 11.76 9.67 11.57
CA ARG A 167 10.56 10.52 11.35
C ARG A 167 9.57 9.85 10.41
N VAL A 168 10.06 9.24 9.33
CA VAL A 168 9.24 8.48 8.37
C VAL A 168 8.58 7.29 9.07
N ALA A 169 9.30 6.50 9.87
CA ALA A 169 8.74 5.37 10.61
C ALA A 169 7.58 5.83 11.51
N VAL A 170 7.77 6.90 12.30
CA VAL A 170 6.72 7.45 13.15
C VAL A 170 5.53 7.96 12.32
N ALA A 171 5.79 8.67 11.23
CA ALA A 171 4.74 9.19 10.35
C ALA A 171 3.88 8.07 9.73
N THR A 172 4.46 6.90 9.47
CA THR A 172 3.75 5.75 8.90
C THR A 172 3.09 4.84 9.93
N GLY A 173 3.26 5.13 11.21
CA GLY A 173 2.69 4.35 12.30
C GLY A 173 3.58 3.23 12.81
N GLY A 174 4.83 3.18 12.36
CA GLY A 174 5.88 2.32 12.88
C GLY A 174 6.55 2.92 14.13
N ASN A 175 7.54 2.21 14.62
CA ASN A 175 8.36 2.61 15.76
C ASN A 175 9.79 2.98 15.33
N LYS A 176 10.59 3.52 16.25
CA LYS A 176 11.97 3.92 15.93
C LYS A 176 12.87 2.76 15.46
N LYS A 177 12.58 1.51 15.85
CA LYS A 177 13.37 0.35 15.41
C LYS A 177 13.16 0.06 13.92
N ASP A 178 11.99 0.39 13.40
CA ASP A 178 11.65 0.20 11.99
C ASP A 178 12.45 1.12 11.06
N SER A 179 13.07 2.18 11.59
CA SER A 179 13.90 3.10 10.82
C SER A 179 15.09 2.44 10.12
N PHE A 180 15.66 1.39 10.73
CA PHE A 180 16.74 0.63 10.09
C PHE A 180 16.25 -0.15 8.87
N SER A 181 15.08 -0.77 8.96
CA SER A 181 14.47 -1.45 7.80
C SER A 181 14.14 -0.47 6.68
N ILE A 182 13.67 0.74 7.02
CA ILE A 182 13.42 1.79 6.03
C ILE A 182 14.74 2.27 5.41
N LEU A 183 15.78 2.46 6.20
CA LEU A 183 17.09 2.88 5.72
C LEU A 183 17.71 1.84 4.77
N GLU A 184 17.60 0.57 5.11
CA GLU A 184 18.04 -0.55 4.27
C GLU A 184 17.26 -0.58 2.95
N ALA A 185 15.93 -0.52 3.02
CA ALA A 185 15.07 -0.48 1.84
C ALA A 185 15.34 0.75 0.96
N LEU A 186 15.59 1.93 1.57
CA LEU A 186 15.96 3.15 0.86
C LEU A 186 17.30 3.00 0.15
N SER A 187 18.28 2.38 0.81
CA SER A 187 19.61 2.12 0.23
C SER A 187 19.51 1.13 -0.93
N ALA A 188 18.70 0.10 -0.79
CA ALA A 188 18.43 -0.87 -1.85
C ALA A 188 17.73 -0.21 -3.05
N THR A 189 16.73 0.64 -2.82
CA THR A 189 16.04 1.40 -3.87
C THR A 189 17.02 2.34 -4.60
N ALA A 190 17.84 3.08 -3.86
CA ALA A 190 18.83 3.99 -4.45
C ALA A 190 19.94 3.28 -5.24
N ALA A 191 20.27 2.04 -4.88
CA ALA A 191 21.28 1.22 -5.56
C ALA A 191 20.75 0.55 -6.84
N GLN A 192 19.44 0.52 -7.06
CA GLN A 192 18.85 -0.10 -8.25
C GLN A 192 19.28 0.64 -9.52
N ALA A 193 19.46 -0.13 -10.61
CA ALA A 193 19.86 0.43 -11.90
C ALA A 193 18.89 1.55 -12.33
N GLY A 194 19.41 2.76 -12.50
CA GLY A 194 18.68 3.94 -12.91
C GLY A 194 18.25 4.89 -11.78
N TYR A 195 18.40 4.53 -10.51
CA TYR A 195 18.24 5.45 -9.37
C TYR A 195 19.61 5.94 -8.82
N ALA A 196 20.71 5.34 -9.29
CA ALA A 196 22.04 5.76 -8.86
C ALA A 196 22.32 7.21 -9.29
N GLY A 197 22.49 8.09 -8.31
CA GLY A 197 22.70 9.52 -8.53
C GLY A 197 21.45 10.39 -8.66
N GLU A 198 20.24 9.78 -8.64
CA GLU A 198 18.99 10.53 -8.60
C GLU A 198 18.72 11.10 -7.20
N PRO A 199 18.12 12.29 -7.11
CA PRO A 199 17.68 12.84 -5.83
C PRO A 199 16.67 11.92 -5.15
N ILE A 200 16.80 11.74 -3.85
CA ILE A 200 15.78 11.06 -3.05
C ILE A 200 14.55 11.96 -2.99
N SER A 201 13.41 11.42 -3.36
CA SER A 201 12.13 12.13 -3.43
C SER A 201 11.08 11.51 -2.51
N GLN A 202 9.93 12.16 -2.41
CA GLN A 202 8.76 11.63 -1.72
C GLN A 202 8.34 10.26 -2.27
N ALA A 203 8.36 10.09 -3.60
CA ALA A 203 8.08 8.82 -4.25
C ALA A 203 9.12 7.76 -3.88
N THR A 204 10.42 8.11 -3.84
CA THR A 204 11.50 7.20 -3.43
C THR A 204 11.31 6.74 -1.98
N ILE A 205 10.97 7.65 -1.07
CA ILE A 205 10.70 7.32 0.34
C ILE A 205 9.45 6.45 0.46
N ALA A 206 8.36 6.76 -0.26
CA ALA A 206 7.14 5.96 -0.26
C ALA A 206 7.41 4.52 -0.74
N ASN A 207 8.22 4.37 -1.79
CA ASN A 207 8.66 3.08 -2.32
C ASN A 207 9.52 2.31 -1.30
N ALA A 208 10.46 2.98 -0.64
CA ALA A 208 11.29 2.36 0.38
C ALA A 208 10.45 1.85 1.58
N VAL A 209 9.50 2.67 2.05
CA VAL A 209 8.56 2.27 3.11
C VAL A 209 7.76 1.03 2.68
N THR A 210 7.24 1.02 1.45
CA THR A 210 6.52 -0.14 0.90
C THR A 210 7.44 -1.36 0.77
N GLY A 211 8.69 -1.15 0.40
CA GLY A 211 9.70 -2.21 0.28
C GLY A 211 9.92 -3.00 1.57
N VAL A 212 9.74 -2.36 2.73
CA VAL A 212 9.79 -3.04 4.04
C VAL A 212 8.74 -4.14 4.15
N ALA A 213 7.59 -4.02 3.45
CA ALA A 213 6.56 -5.06 3.41
C ALA A 213 7.00 -6.36 2.71
N ASN A 214 8.05 -6.30 1.88
CA ASN A 214 8.52 -7.45 1.11
C ASN A 214 9.51 -8.33 1.88
N SER A 215 9.87 -7.98 3.11
CA SER A 215 10.71 -8.84 3.95
C SER A 215 10.01 -10.18 4.19
N PRO A 216 10.71 -11.33 3.96
CA PRO A 216 10.10 -12.66 4.08
C PRO A 216 9.63 -13.00 5.49
N ASP A 217 10.19 -12.32 6.50
CA ASP A 217 9.86 -12.56 7.91
C ASP A 217 8.60 -11.82 8.39
N ARG A 218 7.96 -11.05 7.51
CA ARG A 218 6.81 -10.23 7.87
C ARG A 218 5.49 -10.94 7.57
N GLY A 219 4.63 -10.99 8.59
CA GLY A 219 3.26 -11.48 8.48
C GLY A 219 2.36 -10.57 7.63
N ILE A 220 1.17 -11.07 7.28
CA ILE A 220 0.20 -10.38 6.42
C ILE A 220 -0.18 -8.99 6.97
N ASP A 221 -0.36 -8.85 8.26
CA ASP A 221 -0.74 -7.59 8.89
C ASP A 221 0.35 -6.54 8.80
N ASP A 222 1.60 -6.94 9.04
CA ASP A 222 2.78 -6.11 8.87
C ASP A 222 2.93 -5.64 7.42
N GLN A 223 2.77 -6.55 6.47
CA GLN A 223 2.83 -6.22 5.04
C GLN A 223 1.83 -5.14 4.67
N GLN A 224 0.58 -5.28 5.11
CA GLN A 224 -0.46 -4.27 4.87
C GLN A 224 -0.15 -2.93 5.54
N GLN A 225 0.39 -2.96 6.76
CA GLN A 225 0.79 -1.74 7.46
C GLN A 225 1.80 -0.95 6.64
N TRP A 226 2.85 -1.61 6.12
CA TRP A 226 3.90 -0.97 5.36
C TRP A 226 3.46 -0.52 3.97
N GLN A 227 2.60 -1.29 3.30
CA GLN A 227 1.96 -0.86 2.05
C GLN A 227 1.13 0.42 2.24
N ARG A 228 0.34 0.50 3.31
CA ARG A 228 -0.42 1.70 3.68
C ARG A 228 0.51 2.83 4.14
N GLY A 229 1.62 2.50 4.79
CA GLY A 229 2.66 3.45 5.17
C GLY A 229 3.23 4.17 3.96
N GLY A 230 3.57 3.45 2.89
CA GLY A 230 4.00 4.03 1.62
C GLY A 230 2.95 4.96 1.03
N ALA A 231 1.70 4.52 0.96
CA ALA A 231 0.58 5.36 0.51
C ALA A 231 0.42 6.63 1.35
N LYS A 232 0.60 6.53 2.66
CA LYS A 232 0.51 7.67 3.57
C LYS A 232 1.59 8.71 3.27
N ILE A 233 2.82 8.26 3.01
CA ILE A 233 3.91 9.16 2.58
C ILE A 233 3.57 9.81 1.24
N LEU A 234 3.11 9.04 0.27
CA LEU A 234 2.77 9.52 -1.06
C LEU A 234 1.69 10.62 -1.01
N ASN A 235 0.72 10.48 -0.12
CA ASN A 235 -0.42 11.41 0.01
C ASN A 235 -0.15 12.61 0.95
N LEU A 236 1.08 12.81 1.44
CA LEU A 236 1.41 13.99 2.21
C LEU A 236 1.33 15.25 1.32
N SER A 237 0.67 16.28 1.81
CA SER A 237 0.73 17.59 1.18
C SER A 237 2.16 18.13 1.16
N THR A 238 2.49 19.01 0.22
CA THR A 238 3.83 19.62 0.11
C THR A 238 4.29 20.24 1.45
N ARG A 239 3.39 20.86 2.21
CA ARG A 239 3.71 21.41 3.53
C ARG A 239 4.07 20.33 4.54
N ALA A 240 3.25 19.27 4.63
CA ALA A 240 3.49 18.17 5.54
C ALA A 240 4.77 17.40 5.17
N TRP A 241 5.01 17.22 3.87
CA TRP A 241 6.24 16.64 3.35
C TRP A 241 7.47 17.45 3.78
N ARG A 242 7.49 18.77 3.55
CA ARG A 242 8.60 19.64 3.97
C ARG A 242 8.86 19.53 5.46
N THR A 243 7.82 19.57 6.29
CA THR A 243 7.96 19.43 7.74
C THR A 243 8.58 18.06 8.13
N LEU A 244 8.27 17.01 7.38
CA LEU A 244 8.80 15.67 7.63
C LEU A 244 10.29 15.57 7.28
N VAL A 245 10.73 16.15 6.15
CA VAL A 245 12.08 15.95 5.62
C VAL A 245 13.08 17.00 6.06
N GLU A 246 12.64 18.20 6.41
CA GLU A 246 13.53 19.25 6.91
C GLU A 246 14.20 18.80 8.22
N PRO A 247 15.51 19.00 8.36
CA PRO A 247 16.18 18.74 9.61
C PRO A 247 15.53 19.58 10.70
N SER A 248 14.94 18.96 11.70
CA SER A 248 14.39 19.67 12.85
C SER A 248 15.53 20.46 13.47
N GLY A 249 15.49 21.79 13.40
CA GLY A 249 16.40 22.68 14.12
C GLY A 249 16.23 22.63 15.63
N VAL A 250 15.49 21.67 16.14
CA VAL A 250 15.36 21.39 17.57
C VAL A 250 16.47 20.41 17.92
N ALA A 251 17.57 20.96 18.46
CA ALA A 251 18.51 20.19 19.24
C ALA A 251 17.70 19.27 20.18
N LEU A 252 17.88 17.96 20.02
CA LEU A 252 17.50 17.02 21.06
C LEU A 252 18.31 17.46 22.29
N ALA A 253 17.67 18.21 23.19
CA ALA A 253 18.22 18.46 24.50
C ALA A 253 18.45 17.08 25.13
N ALA A 254 19.68 16.87 25.54
CA ALA A 254 20.25 15.67 26.11
C ALA A 254 19.47 15.11 27.30
#